data_a31ad9ece73a4782c3a2ce7b8e590fd5
#
_entry.id   a31ad9ece73a4782c3a2ce7b8e590fd5
#
_cell.length_a   1.000
_cell.length_b   1.000
_cell.length_c   1.000
_cell.angle_alpha   90.00
_cell.angle_beta   90.00
_cell.angle_gamma   90.00
#
_symmetry.space_group_name_H-M   'P 1'
#
loop_
_entity.id
_entity.type
_entity.pdbx_description
1 polymer ?
#
loop_
_entity_poly.entity_id
_entity_poly.type
_entity_poly.pdbx_seq_one_letter_code
_entity_poly.pdbx_strand_id
1 'polypeptide(L)'
;FLQGLLILGPVSITLYFIYVVFDKIDGLFRPAINIPGLGFIIIIAFIIFIGYVSSFFVMERLLSLLDRLLEKTPGIKLLYSFIRDFFEAFAGNKKKFIHNVLACVDDTDVWRVGFITQEDMSSFGMEDYVAVYLPMAYSVAGNVYIVRKERIRQITNISATQSMKFAVSGGVTQTISDATEDHLSDSVINK
;
A
#
# COMPACT_ATOMS: atom_id res chain seq x y z
N PHE A 1 0.23 12.71 -34.49
CA PHE A 1 -0.80 11.75 -34.09
C PHE A 1 -0.33 10.88 -32.91
N LEU A 2 0.80 10.17 -33.06
CA LEU A 2 1.32 9.26 -32.01
C LEU A 2 1.60 9.98 -30.69
N GLN A 3 2.19 11.16 -30.76
CA GLN A 3 2.51 11.98 -29.59
C GLN A 3 1.24 12.48 -28.86
N GLY A 4 0.20 12.85 -29.62
CA GLY A 4 -1.10 13.18 -29.02
C GLY A 4 -1.76 11.97 -28.33
N LEU A 5 -1.66 10.79 -28.92
CA LEU A 5 -2.18 9.55 -28.35
C LEU A 5 -1.45 9.17 -27.04
N LEU A 6 -0.13 9.34 -27.00
CA LEU A 6 0.68 9.07 -25.80
C LEU A 6 0.33 10.00 -24.62
N ILE A 7 -0.04 11.24 -24.91
CA ILE A 7 -0.44 12.21 -23.88
C ILE A 7 -1.90 11.99 -23.46
N LEU A 8 -2.81 11.81 -24.42
CA LEU A 8 -4.23 11.66 -24.14
C LEU A 8 -4.61 10.27 -23.65
N GLY A 9 -3.85 9.23 -24.00
CA GLY A 9 -4.12 7.86 -23.63
C GLY A 9 -4.27 7.65 -22.11
N PRO A 10 -3.26 7.98 -21.30
CA PRO A 10 -3.34 7.84 -19.85
C PRO A 10 -4.50 8.62 -19.22
N VAL A 11 -4.72 9.87 -19.69
CA VAL A 11 -5.80 10.74 -19.21
C VAL A 11 -7.17 10.12 -19.52
N SER A 12 -7.36 9.67 -20.77
CA SER A 12 -8.63 9.06 -21.21
C SER A 12 -8.92 7.76 -20.47
N ILE A 13 -7.92 6.91 -20.26
CA ILE A 13 -8.08 5.65 -19.52
C ILE A 13 -8.44 5.95 -18.07
N THR A 14 -7.79 6.92 -17.43
CA THR A 14 -8.08 7.31 -16.05
C THR A 14 -9.50 7.84 -15.91
N LEU A 15 -9.92 8.75 -16.79
CA LEU A 15 -11.28 9.31 -16.77
C LEU A 15 -12.34 8.23 -17.04
N TYR A 16 -12.09 7.34 -17.99
CA TYR A 16 -12.97 6.21 -18.28
C TYR A 16 -13.10 5.27 -17.09
N PHE A 17 -11.99 4.94 -16.43
CA PHE A 17 -11.98 4.10 -15.23
C PHE A 17 -12.80 4.74 -14.10
N ILE A 18 -12.57 6.03 -13.84
CA ILE A 18 -13.33 6.79 -12.85
C ILE A 18 -14.82 6.74 -13.19
N TYR A 19 -15.19 7.04 -14.44
CA TYR A 19 -16.59 7.00 -14.90
C TYR A 19 -17.23 5.63 -14.66
N VAL A 20 -16.57 4.55 -15.06
CA VAL A 20 -17.07 3.17 -14.88
C VAL A 20 -17.28 2.83 -13.40
N VAL A 21 -16.34 3.21 -12.53
CA VAL A 21 -16.45 2.97 -11.09
C VAL A 21 -17.66 3.73 -10.54
N PHE A 22 -17.82 5.02 -10.89
CA PHE A 22 -18.95 5.83 -10.46
C PHE A 22 -20.29 5.26 -10.94
N ASP A 23 -20.40 4.90 -12.22
CA ASP A 23 -21.63 4.36 -12.80
C ASP A 23 -22.03 3.02 -12.17
N LYS A 24 -21.04 2.14 -11.92
CA LYS A 24 -21.25 0.86 -11.24
C LYS A 24 -21.76 1.04 -9.81
N ILE A 25 -21.13 1.94 -9.05
CA ILE A 25 -21.50 2.25 -7.67
C ILE A 25 -22.90 2.87 -7.61
N ASP A 26 -23.15 3.85 -8.45
CA ASP A 26 -24.43 4.53 -8.53
C ASP A 26 -25.56 3.59 -8.98
N GLY A 27 -25.23 2.69 -9.89
CA GLY A 27 -26.16 1.67 -10.41
C GLY A 27 -26.72 0.73 -9.34
N LEU A 28 -25.96 0.47 -8.24
CA LEU A 28 -26.45 -0.31 -7.11
C LEU A 28 -27.66 0.35 -6.40
N PHE A 29 -27.72 1.69 -6.42
CA PHE A 29 -28.72 2.48 -5.72
C PHE A 29 -29.84 3.00 -6.64
N ARG A 30 -29.66 2.97 -7.98
CA ARG A 30 -30.66 3.40 -8.96
C ARG A 30 -32.04 2.79 -8.78
N PRO A 31 -32.20 1.48 -8.38
CA PRO A 31 -33.55 0.92 -8.17
C PRO A 31 -34.31 1.58 -7.02
N ALA A 32 -33.59 2.16 -6.04
CA ALA A 32 -34.19 2.81 -4.88
C ALA A 32 -34.27 4.34 -5.03
N ILE A 33 -33.30 4.94 -5.72
CA ILE A 33 -33.14 6.40 -5.78
C ILE A 33 -32.68 6.77 -7.19
N ASN A 34 -33.55 7.39 -7.96
CA ASN A 34 -33.31 7.72 -9.37
C ASN A 34 -32.62 9.09 -9.56
N ILE A 35 -31.61 9.38 -8.72
CA ILE A 35 -30.79 10.61 -8.78
C ILE A 35 -29.35 10.22 -9.07
N PRO A 36 -28.80 10.60 -10.24
CA PRO A 36 -27.42 10.28 -10.59
C PRO A 36 -26.42 10.90 -9.61
N GLY A 37 -25.44 10.11 -9.16
CA GLY A 37 -24.38 10.53 -8.23
C GLY A 37 -24.73 10.40 -6.75
N LEU A 38 -26.00 10.18 -6.40
CA LEU A 38 -26.41 10.06 -4.99
C LEU A 38 -25.89 8.77 -4.36
N GLY A 39 -25.84 7.67 -5.11
CA GLY A 39 -25.28 6.39 -4.65
C GLY A 39 -23.82 6.52 -4.20
N PHE A 40 -23.02 7.30 -4.93
CA PHE A 40 -21.65 7.56 -4.57
C PHE A 40 -21.51 8.35 -3.26
N ILE A 41 -22.34 9.38 -3.08
CA ILE A 41 -22.37 10.18 -1.86
C ILE A 41 -22.78 9.31 -0.66
N ILE A 42 -23.75 8.43 -0.83
CA ILE A 42 -24.18 7.49 0.22
C ILE A 42 -23.06 6.55 0.62
N ILE A 43 -22.30 5.99 -0.35
CA ILE A 43 -21.18 5.11 -0.04
C ILE A 43 -20.06 5.86 0.69
N ILE A 44 -19.71 7.08 0.26
CA ILE A 44 -18.71 7.89 0.96
C ILE A 44 -19.17 8.19 2.39
N ALA A 45 -20.40 8.62 2.56
CA ALA A 45 -20.98 8.89 3.88
C ALA A 45 -20.97 7.64 4.78
N PHE A 46 -21.29 6.48 4.21
CA PHE A 46 -21.25 5.19 4.90
C PHE A 46 -19.82 4.78 5.30
N ILE A 47 -18.83 4.96 4.42
CA ILE A 47 -17.43 4.68 4.74
C ILE A 47 -16.92 5.61 5.87
N ILE A 48 -17.26 6.91 5.80
CA ILE A 48 -16.92 7.88 6.84
C ILE A 48 -17.60 7.49 8.16
N PHE A 49 -18.85 7.10 8.12
CA PHE A 49 -19.61 6.65 9.30
C PHE A 49 -18.98 5.41 9.92
N ILE A 50 -18.64 4.39 9.12
CA ILE A 50 -17.92 3.20 9.61
C ILE A 50 -16.55 3.58 10.18
N GLY A 51 -15.79 4.45 9.52
CA GLY A 51 -14.50 4.94 10.01
C GLY A 51 -14.63 5.66 11.35
N TYR A 52 -15.66 6.46 11.52
CA TYR A 52 -15.96 7.15 12.78
C TYR A 52 -16.35 6.17 13.90
N VAL A 53 -17.25 5.24 13.60
CA VAL A 53 -17.68 4.19 14.55
C VAL A 53 -16.53 3.23 14.89
N SER A 54 -15.62 2.99 13.95
CA SER A 54 -14.43 2.15 14.13
C SER A 54 -13.46 2.70 15.19
N SER A 55 -13.50 4.00 15.47
CA SER A 55 -12.73 4.63 16.55
C SER A 55 -13.27 4.32 17.95
N PHE A 56 -14.47 3.76 18.06
CA PHE A 56 -15.07 3.40 19.34
C PHE A 56 -14.91 1.89 19.62
N PHE A 57 -14.88 1.53 20.89
CA PHE A 57 -14.74 0.16 21.46
C PHE A 57 -15.69 -0.91 20.86
N VAL A 58 -16.66 -0.49 20.08
CA VAL A 58 -17.69 -1.33 19.42
C VAL A 58 -17.07 -2.21 18.32
N MET A 59 -15.98 -1.75 17.67
CA MET A 59 -15.40 -2.46 16.53
C MET A 59 -14.73 -3.78 16.92
N GLU A 60 -14.10 -3.87 18.08
CA GLU A 60 -13.51 -5.14 18.55
C GLU A 60 -14.59 -6.22 18.75
N ARG A 61 -15.77 -5.84 19.24
CA ARG A 61 -16.91 -6.76 19.39
C ARG A 61 -17.51 -7.16 18.06
N LEU A 62 -17.61 -6.23 17.11
CA LEU A 62 -18.16 -6.49 15.78
C LEU A 62 -17.22 -7.41 14.98
N LEU A 63 -15.91 -7.16 15.03
CA LEU A 63 -14.90 -8.02 14.42
C LEU A 63 -14.88 -9.41 15.04
N SER A 64 -15.00 -9.53 16.36
CA SER A 64 -15.07 -10.84 17.04
C SER A 64 -16.33 -11.63 16.69
N LEU A 65 -17.45 -10.95 16.42
CA LEU A 65 -18.68 -11.57 15.92
C LEU A 65 -18.50 -12.07 14.47
N LEU A 66 -17.88 -11.27 13.61
CA LEU A 66 -17.54 -11.68 12.25
C LEU A 66 -16.57 -12.86 12.26
N ASP A 67 -15.54 -12.83 13.09
CA ASP A 67 -14.59 -13.94 13.23
C ASP A 67 -15.31 -15.25 13.64
N ARG A 68 -16.24 -15.19 14.60
CA ARG A 68 -17.04 -16.37 15.01
C ARG A 68 -17.97 -16.88 13.89
N LEU A 69 -18.55 -15.99 13.09
CA LEU A 69 -19.38 -16.38 11.94
C LEU A 69 -18.53 -17.03 10.84
N LEU A 70 -17.33 -16.52 10.61
CA LEU A 70 -16.39 -17.02 9.60
C LEU A 70 -15.71 -18.33 10.05
N GLU A 71 -15.60 -18.58 11.35
CA GLU A 71 -15.08 -19.86 11.90
C GLU A 71 -15.87 -21.10 11.43
N LYS A 72 -17.16 -20.93 11.12
CA LYS A 72 -18.01 -21.99 10.59
C LYS A 72 -17.75 -22.33 9.11
N THR A 73 -16.95 -21.50 8.40
CA THR A 73 -16.73 -21.67 6.97
C THR A 73 -15.23 -21.49 6.65
N PRO A 74 -14.43 -22.56 6.76
CA PRO A 74 -12.96 -22.47 6.73
C PRO A 74 -12.40 -21.84 5.45
N GLY A 75 -13.03 -22.05 4.29
CA GLY A 75 -12.60 -21.44 3.03
C GLY A 75 -12.78 -19.93 2.98
N ILE A 76 -13.90 -19.43 3.52
CA ILE A 76 -14.19 -17.98 3.57
C ILE A 76 -13.30 -17.30 4.62
N LYS A 77 -13.05 -17.96 5.76
CA LYS A 77 -12.15 -17.47 6.80
C LYS A 77 -10.74 -17.23 6.22
N LEU A 78 -10.24 -18.19 5.44
CA LEU A 78 -8.91 -18.10 4.83
C LEU A 78 -8.82 -16.89 3.86
N LEU A 79 -9.80 -16.73 2.98
CA LEU A 79 -9.86 -15.59 2.06
C LEU A 79 -9.97 -14.25 2.79
N TYR A 80 -10.83 -14.19 3.82
CA TYR A 80 -10.99 -12.99 4.65
C TYR A 80 -9.69 -12.63 5.38
N SER A 81 -9.00 -13.60 5.99
CA SER A 81 -7.74 -13.33 6.69
C SER A 81 -6.67 -12.81 5.73
N PHE A 82 -6.54 -13.37 4.53
CA PHE A 82 -5.61 -12.84 3.52
C PHE A 82 -5.91 -11.39 3.14
N ILE A 83 -7.18 -11.07 2.90
CA ILE A 83 -7.60 -9.71 2.55
C ILE A 83 -7.32 -8.77 3.73
N ARG A 84 -7.69 -9.16 4.95
CA ARG A 84 -7.45 -8.39 6.16
C ARG A 84 -5.97 -8.13 6.38
N ASP A 85 -5.14 -9.19 6.35
CA ASP A 85 -3.68 -9.09 6.54
C ASP A 85 -3.04 -8.19 5.49
N PHE A 86 -3.54 -8.26 4.25
CA PHE A 86 -3.11 -7.36 3.18
C PHE A 86 -3.41 -5.89 3.52
N PHE A 87 -4.64 -5.56 3.92
CA PHE A 87 -5.00 -4.19 4.30
C PHE A 87 -4.28 -3.72 5.57
N GLU A 88 -4.12 -4.58 6.57
CA GLU A 88 -3.37 -4.25 7.79
C GLU A 88 -1.89 -3.97 7.51
N ALA A 89 -1.29 -4.64 6.52
CA ALA A 89 0.08 -4.37 6.10
C ALA A 89 0.26 -2.94 5.54
N PHE A 90 -0.77 -2.39 4.88
CA PHE A 90 -0.72 -1.06 4.27
C PHE A 90 -1.30 0.05 5.15
N ALA A 91 -2.34 -0.22 5.94
CA ALA A 91 -3.11 0.78 6.67
C ALA A 91 -3.02 0.66 8.20
N GLY A 92 -2.45 -0.45 8.72
CA GLY A 92 -2.38 -0.72 10.15
C GLY A 92 -1.44 0.23 10.91
N ASN A 93 -1.72 0.44 12.20
CA ASN A 93 -0.88 1.21 13.14
C ASN A 93 0.56 0.64 13.27
N LYS A 94 0.77 -0.61 12.88
CA LYS A 94 2.08 -1.21 12.67
C LYS A 94 2.40 -1.14 11.18
N LYS A 95 2.84 0.01 10.71
CA LYS A 95 3.31 0.18 9.33
C LYS A 95 4.46 -0.80 9.08
N LYS A 96 4.16 -1.97 8.55
CA LYS A 96 5.15 -3.03 8.28
C LYS A 96 6.19 -2.64 7.20
N PHE A 97 5.93 -1.56 6.47
CA PHE A 97 6.81 -1.06 5.40
C PHE A 97 7.46 0.30 5.74
N ILE A 98 7.70 0.59 7.04
CA ILE A 98 8.31 1.87 7.45
C ILE A 98 9.82 1.86 7.21
N HIS A 99 10.48 0.71 7.38
CA HIS A 99 11.92 0.60 7.29
C HIS A 99 12.32 0.17 5.88
N ASN A 100 12.52 1.17 5.02
CA ASN A 100 13.10 0.97 3.70
C ASN A 100 14.60 0.72 3.81
N VAL A 101 15.06 -0.29 3.09
CA VAL A 101 16.44 -0.76 3.18
C VAL A 101 16.99 -1.11 1.81
N LEU A 102 18.31 -1.09 1.70
CA LEU A 102 19.05 -1.79 0.67
C LEU A 102 19.43 -3.16 1.22
N ALA A 103 19.02 -4.22 0.56
CA ALA A 103 19.36 -5.59 0.92
C ALA A 103 20.29 -6.19 -0.15
N CYS A 104 21.42 -6.74 0.30
CA CYS A 104 22.31 -7.53 -0.53
C CYS A 104 21.87 -8.99 -0.46
N VAL A 105 21.22 -9.47 -1.50
CA VAL A 105 20.60 -10.81 -1.54
C VAL A 105 21.56 -11.85 -2.12
N ASP A 106 22.41 -11.40 -3.05
CA ASP A 106 23.38 -12.24 -3.75
C ASP A 106 24.78 -12.04 -3.14
N ASP A 107 25.70 -12.95 -3.40
CA ASP A 107 27.12 -12.83 -2.95
C ASP A 107 27.92 -11.79 -3.76
N THR A 108 27.33 -11.24 -4.79
CA THR A 108 27.88 -10.22 -5.67
C THR A 108 27.33 -8.87 -5.29
N ASP A 109 27.95 -8.03 -4.58
CA ASP A 109 27.62 -6.63 -4.21
C ASP A 109 26.41 -5.97 -4.97
N VAL A 110 25.35 -6.75 -5.20
CA VAL A 110 24.10 -6.34 -5.85
C VAL A 110 23.08 -5.99 -4.78
N TRP A 111 22.75 -4.72 -4.69
CA TRP A 111 21.84 -4.18 -3.71
C TRP A 111 20.43 -3.98 -4.34
N ARG A 112 19.42 -4.35 -3.58
CA ARG A 112 17.99 -4.21 -3.98
C ARG A 112 17.25 -3.40 -2.95
N VAL A 113 16.38 -2.51 -3.42
CA VAL A 113 15.49 -1.75 -2.54
C VAL A 113 14.42 -2.69 -1.99
N GLY A 114 14.26 -2.68 -0.67
CA GLY A 114 13.30 -3.53 0.02
C GLY A 114 12.77 -2.89 1.28
N PHE A 115 11.94 -3.66 1.98
CA PHE A 115 11.27 -3.23 3.21
C PHE A 115 11.35 -4.35 4.25
N ILE A 116 11.81 -4.02 5.45
CA ILE A 116 11.79 -4.99 6.54
C ILE A 116 10.34 -5.26 6.93
N THR A 117 9.94 -6.52 6.85
CA THR A 117 8.60 -6.98 7.23
C THR A 117 8.57 -7.67 8.58
N GLN A 118 9.70 -8.27 8.98
CA GLN A 118 9.86 -8.89 10.29
C GLN A 118 11.31 -8.77 10.75
N GLU A 119 11.53 -8.19 11.93
CA GLU A 119 12.86 -7.95 12.51
C GLU A 119 13.36 -9.13 13.34
N ASP A 120 12.46 -9.93 13.87
CA ASP A 120 12.76 -11.10 14.69
C ASP A 120 12.40 -12.39 13.94
N MET A 121 13.43 -13.17 13.64
CA MET A 121 13.31 -14.47 12.98
C MET A 121 13.63 -15.63 13.92
N SER A 122 13.59 -15.42 15.24
CA SER A 122 13.86 -16.44 16.26
C SER A 122 12.93 -17.64 16.15
N SER A 123 11.66 -17.43 15.79
CA SER A 123 10.68 -18.51 15.54
C SER A 123 11.10 -19.45 14.39
N PHE A 124 12.01 -19.04 13.52
CA PHE A 124 12.61 -19.84 12.46
C PHE A 124 14.03 -20.35 12.85
N GLY A 125 14.48 -20.10 14.08
CA GLY A 125 15.83 -20.43 14.53
C GLY A 125 16.93 -19.56 13.92
N MET A 126 16.59 -18.33 13.47
CA MET A 126 17.49 -17.43 12.75
C MET A 126 17.55 -16.04 13.43
N GLU A 127 18.20 -15.95 14.60
CA GLU A 127 18.21 -14.73 15.44
C GLU A 127 18.88 -13.50 14.77
N ASP A 128 19.92 -13.72 13.95
CA ASP A 128 20.67 -12.65 13.26
C ASP A 128 20.12 -12.30 11.88
N TYR A 129 18.89 -12.75 11.59
CA TYR A 129 18.25 -12.53 10.31
C TYR A 129 17.02 -11.66 10.46
N VAL A 130 16.59 -11.07 9.34
CA VAL A 130 15.33 -10.32 9.19
C VAL A 130 14.64 -10.76 7.91
N ALA A 131 13.33 -10.65 7.89
CA ALA A 131 12.56 -10.82 6.66
C ALA A 131 12.47 -9.48 5.93
N VAL A 132 12.84 -9.49 4.65
CA VAL A 132 12.81 -8.32 3.76
C VAL A 132 11.94 -8.63 2.56
N TYR A 133 10.94 -7.79 2.34
CA TYR A 133 10.13 -7.81 1.14
C TYR A 133 10.81 -6.98 0.04
N LEU A 134 11.04 -7.59 -1.10
CA LEU A 134 11.60 -6.96 -2.30
C LEU A 134 10.52 -6.87 -3.37
N PRO A 135 9.99 -5.66 -3.66
CA PRO A 135 9.00 -5.47 -4.73
C PRO A 135 9.62 -5.69 -6.10
N MET A 136 8.80 -6.15 -7.04
CA MET A 136 9.19 -6.25 -8.45
C MET A 136 8.79 -4.98 -9.20
N ALA A 137 9.55 -4.65 -10.25
CA ALA A 137 9.21 -3.55 -11.14
C ALA A 137 7.82 -3.76 -11.79
N TYR A 138 7.07 -2.68 -11.92
CA TYR A 138 5.71 -2.62 -12.48
C TYR A 138 4.70 -3.56 -11.82
N SER A 139 4.96 -3.94 -10.57
CA SER A 139 4.10 -4.85 -9.82
C SER A 139 4.09 -4.50 -8.33
N VAL A 140 2.95 -4.77 -7.67
CA VAL A 140 2.86 -4.77 -6.20
C VAL A 140 3.31 -6.10 -5.63
N ALA A 141 3.39 -7.15 -6.47
CA ALA A 141 3.95 -8.43 -6.05
C ALA A 141 5.47 -8.34 -5.89
N GLY A 142 6.02 -9.19 -5.03
CA GLY A 142 7.45 -9.25 -4.73
C GLY A 142 7.80 -10.55 -4.02
N ASN A 143 9.06 -10.68 -3.65
CA ASN A 143 9.55 -11.84 -2.92
C ASN A 143 9.94 -11.44 -1.50
N VAL A 144 9.76 -12.36 -0.56
CA VAL A 144 10.27 -12.21 0.81
C VAL A 144 11.56 -13.02 0.92
N TYR A 145 12.62 -12.35 1.35
CA TYR A 145 13.93 -12.97 1.60
C TYR A 145 14.26 -12.89 3.08
N ILE A 146 14.88 -13.93 3.60
CA ILE A 146 15.45 -13.93 4.94
C ILE A 146 16.94 -13.62 4.77
N VAL A 147 17.35 -12.44 5.23
CA VAL A 147 18.68 -11.88 5.00
C VAL A 147 19.35 -11.58 6.33
N ARG A 148 20.66 -11.78 6.44
CA ARG A 148 21.42 -11.41 7.63
C ARG A 148 21.38 -9.90 7.85
N LYS A 149 21.29 -9.46 9.10
CA LYS A 149 21.26 -8.03 9.48
C LYS A 149 22.48 -7.26 8.94
N GLU A 150 23.65 -7.89 8.86
CA GLU A 150 24.89 -7.30 8.31
C GLU A 150 24.84 -6.99 6.80
N ARG A 151 23.92 -7.67 6.06
CA ARG A 151 23.69 -7.48 4.62
C ARG A 151 22.61 -6.47 4.32
N ILE A 152 22.24 -5.66 5.30
CA ILE A 152 21.19 -4.66 5.18
C ILE A 152 21.76 -3.29 5.48
N ARG A 153 21.41 -2.31 4.66
CA ARG A 153 21.70 -0.89 4.88
C ARG A 153 20.38 -0.13 4.95
N GLN A 154 20.14 0.57 6.03
CA GLN A 154 18.96 1.41 6.17
C GLN A 154 19.05 2.61 5.21
N ILE A 155 17.94 2.92 4.54
CA ILE A 155 17.82 4.12 3.70
C ILE A 155 17.21 5.21 4.58
N THR A 156 17.99 6.27 4.84
CA THR A 156 17.60 7.38 5.72
C THR A 156 17.24 8.66 4.96
N ASN A 157 17.71 8.78 3.70
CA ASN A 157 17.66 10.02 2.95
C ASN A 157 16.39 10.18 2.10
N ILE A 158 15.58 9.12 1.99
CA ILE A 158 14.32 9.11 1.23
C ILE A 158 13.26 8.35 2.00
N SER A 159 12.02 8.77 1.86
CA SER A 159 10.89 8.13 2.53
C SER A 159 10.59 6.73 1.97
N ALA A 160 9.91 5.89 2.77
CA ALA A 160 9.49 4.56 2.35
C ALA A 160 8.59 4.61 1.10
N THR A 161 7.77 5.64 0.97
CA THR A 161 6.90 5.86 -0.21
C THR A 161 7.72 6.14 -1.47
N GLN A 162 8.77 6.95 -1.36
CA GLN A 162 9.67 7.26 -2.49
C GLN A 162 10.47 6.01 -2.89
N SER A 163 10.97 5.26 -1.90
CA SER A 163 11.66 3.98 -2.14
C SER A 163 10.75 2.97 -2.85
N MET A 164 9.47 2.90 -2.46
CA MET A 164 8.48 2.03 -3.13
C MET A 164 8.23 2.49 -4.57
N LYS A 165 8.04 3.79 -4.80
CA LYS A 165 7.88 4.35 -6.16
C LYS A 165 9.08 4.02 -7.04
N PHE A 166 10.29 4.20 -6.52
CA PHE A 166 11.53 3.85 -7.22
C PHE A 166 11.56 2.36 -7.59
N ALA A 167 11.33 1.47 -6.64
CA ALA A 167 11.38 0.03 -6.88
C ALA A 167 10.32 -0.42 -7.89
N VAL A 168 9.06 0.03 -7.74
CA VAL A 168 7.94 -0.37 -8.61
C VAL A 168 8.07 0.24 -10.01
N SER A 169 8.66 1.43 -10.15
CA SER A 169 8.91 2.04 -11.46
C SER A 169 10.12 1.44 -12.21
N GLY A 170 10.81 0.47 -11.62
CA GLY A 170 12.03 -0.09 -12.21
C GLY A 170 13.22 0.87 -12.16
N GLY A 171 13.24 1.80 -11.19
CA GLY A 171 14.31 2.78 -11.02
C GLY A 171 14.22 4.02 -11.92
N VAL A 172 13.14 4.15 -12.69
CA VAL A 172 12.96 5.29 -13.62
C VAL A 172 12.57 6.58 -12.87
N THR A 173 11.86 6.45 -11.74
CA THR A 173 11.45 7.62 -10.95
C THR A 173 12.65 8.20 -10.21
N GLN A 174 12.89 9.51 -10.39
CA GLN A 174 13.92 10.21 -9.63
C GLN A 174 13.50 10.27 -8.15
N THR A 175 14.43 9.91 -7.27
CA THR A 175 14.28 10.07 -5.82
C THR A 175 14.91 11.41 -5.44
N ILE A 176 14.07 12.36 -5.01
CA ILE A 176 14.54 13.62 -4.43
C ILE A 176 14.78 13.33 -2.94
N SER A 177 15.96 13.67 -2.41
CA SER A 177 16.21 13.54 -0.97
C SER A 177 15.36 14.58 -0.24
N ASP A 178 14.74 14.19 0.89
CA ASP A 178 13.92 15.10 1.71
C ASP A 178 14.69 16.36 2.13
N ALA A 179 16.04 16.28 2.24
CA ALA A 179 16.92 17.42 2.47
C ALA A 179 16.91 18.48 1.35
N THR A 180 16.48 18.10 0.13
CA THR A 180 16.43 19.04 -1.02
C THR A 180 15.07 19.73 -1.11
N GLU A 181 14.01 19.13 -0.60
CA GLU A 181 12.68 19.76 -0.53
C GLU A 181 12.64 20.93 0.47
N ASP A 182 13.31 20.78 1.64
CA ASP A 182 13.42 21.86 2.62
C ASP A 182 14.15 23.09 2.06
N HIS A 183 15.23 22.89 1.30
CA HIS A 183 15.96 23.99 0.68
C HIS A 183 15.19 24.67 -0.48
N LEU A 184 14.30 23.95 -1.17
CA LEU A 184 13.46 24.51 -2.22
C LEU A 184 12.26 25.28 -1.64
N SER A 185 11.68 24.81 -0.54
CA SER A 185 10.60 25.52 0.16
C SER A 185 11.07 26.84 0.75
N ASP A 186 12.26 26.87 1.37
CA ASP A 186 12.84 28.10 1.94
C ASP A 186 13.24 29.13 0.88
N SER A 187 13.60 28.69 -0.32
CA SER A 187 13.96 29.60 -1.43
C SER A 187 12.76 30.23 -2.11
N VAL A 188 11.55 29.66 -1.98
CA VAL A 188 10.30 30.20 -2.56
C VAL A 188 9.60 31.17 -1.61
N ILE A 189 9.81 31.03 -0.29
CA ILE A 189 9.18 31.91 0.72
C ILE A 189 9.94 33.24 0.87
N ASN A 190 11.21 33.29 0.47
CA ASN A 190 12.07 34.50 0.59
C ASN A 190 12.23 35.28 -0.72
N LYS A 191 11.31 35.19 -1.67
CA LYS A 191 11.19 36.06 -2.83
C LYS A 191 9.80 36.71 -2.84
#